data_b173008bd0f1af854474caf969788378
#
_entry.id   b173008bd0f1af854474caf969788378
#
_cell.length_a   1.000
_cell.length_b   1.000
_cell.length_c   1.000
_cell.angle_alpha   90.00
_cell.angle_beta   90.00
_cell.angle_gamma   90.00
#
_symmetry.space_group_name_H-M   'P 1'
#
loop_
_entity.id
_entity.type
_entity.pdbx_description
1 polymer ?
#
loop_
_entity_poly.entity_id
_entity_poly.type
_entity_poly.pdbx_seq_one_letter_code
_entity_poly.pdbx_strand_id
1 'polypeptide(L)' 'MNGGERVTIYVQETGSDTWHWCMNCSKFPTSIIKTKTTRPTENLCEECEAKEKNGNCF' A
#
# COMPACT_ATOMS: atom_id res chain seq x y z
N MET A 1 15.48 17.90 8.71
CA MET A 1 15.22 17.32 8.70
C MET A 1 14.69 16.68 8.63
N ASN A 2 14.58 16.68 8.36
CA ASN A 2 14.10 15.99 8.32
C ASN A 2 13.53 15.25 8.30
N GLY A 3 13.77 15.81 8.79
CA GLY A 3 12.77 14.92 9.15
C GLY A 3 12.38 13.81 8.32
N GLY A 4 12.39 12.92 8.31
CA GLY A 4 12.17 11.72 7.67
C GLY A 4 10.91 11.66 6.86
N GLU A 5 11.09 11.96 5.62
CA GLU A 5 10.06 11.63 4.68
C GLU A 5 10.01 10.14 4.51
N ARG A 6 8.83 9.58 4.62
CA ARG A 6 8.64 8.17 4.36
C ARG A 6 8.28 7.99 2.91
N VAL A 7 8.98 7.07 2.26
CA VAL A 7 8.61 6.66 0.91
C VAL A 7 7.65 5.48 1.05
N THR A 8 6.43 5.68 0.58
CA THR A 8 5.43 4.61 0.58
C THR A 8 5.57 3.81 -0.70
N ILE A 9 5.68 2.50 -0.55
CA ILE A 9 5.75 1.59 -1.70
C ILE A 9 4.39 0.92 -1.86
N TYR A 10 3.80 1.07 -3.02
CA TYR A 10 2.53 0.44 -3.36
C TYR A 10 2.82 -0.84 -4.12
N VAL A 11 2.14 -1.93 -3.79
CA VAL A 11 2.43 -3.23 -4.36
C VAL A 11 1.16 -3.91 -4.88
N GLN A 12 1.34 -4.73 -5.91
CA GLN A 12 0.28 -5.55 -6.48
C GLN A 12 0.76 -6.98 -6.57
N GLU A 13 -0.18 -7.93 -6.44
CA GLU A 13 0.14 -9.34 -6.59
C GLU A 13 -0.35 -9.87 -7.92
N THR A 14 0.13 -11.07 -8.29
CA THR A 14 -0.29 -11.73 -9.51
C THR A 14 -1.80 -11.95 -9.51
N GLY A 15 -2.45 -11.55 -10.60
CA GLY A 15 -3.88 -11.78 -10.75
C GLY A 15 -4.77 -10.76 -10.04
N SER A 16 -4.18 -9.70 -9.48
CA SER A 16 -4.95 -8.68 -8.78
C SER A 16 -4.55 -7.31 -9.29
N ASP A 17 -5.54 -6.43 -9.42
CA ASP A 17 -5.29 -5.04 -9.79
C ASP A 17 -5.26 -4.12 -8.58
N THR A 18 -5.45 -4.68 -7.38
CA THR A 18 -5.55 -3.90 -6.17
C THR A 18 -4.16 -3.53 -5.64
N TRP A 19 -3.98 -2.27 -5.29
CA TRP A 19 -2.74 -1.77 -4.71
C TRP A 19 -2.80 -1.80 -3.19
N HIS A 20 -1.77 -2.34 -2.58
CA HIS A 20 -1.63 -2.40 -1.12
C HIS A 20 -0.38 -1.66 -0.72
N TRP A 21 -0.38 -1.06 0.48
CA TRP A 21 0.80 -0.38 0.98
C TRP A 21 0.95 -0.47 2.50
N CYS A 22 -0.07 -0.98 3.19
CA CYS A 22 0.02 -1.19 4.63
C CYS A 22 0.42 -2.64 4.88
N MET A 23 1.60 -2.86 5.43
CA MET A 23 2.09 -4.21 5.64
C MET A 23 1.24 -4.99 6.63
N ASN A 24 0.49 -4.28 7.47
CA ASN A 24 -0.42 -4.94 8.42
C ASN A 24 -1.82 -5.16 7.83
N CYS A 25 -2.00 -4.93 6.54
CA CYS A 25 -3.25 -5.26 5.87
C CYS A 25 -3.41 -6.77 5.80
N SER A 26 -4.61 -7.26 6.13
CA SER A 26 -4.87 -8.70 6.16
C SER A 26 -4.74 -9.33 4.76
N LYS A 27 -4.82 -8.51 3.73
CA LYS A 27 -4.73 -8.98 2.34
C LYS A 27 -3.43 -8.57 1.67
N PHE A 28 -2.45 -8.13 2.45
CA PHE A 28 -1.17 -7.73 1.88
C PHE A 28 -0.55 -8.91 1.14
N PRO A 29 -0.13 -8.72 -0.12
CA PRO A 29 0.32 -9.85 -0.95
C PRO A 29 1.63 -10.44 -0.47
N THR A 30 1.76 -11.75 -0.66
CA THR A 30 3.00 -12.45 -0.39
C THR A 30 3.84 -12.61 -1.65
N SER A 31 3.22 -12.43 -2.81
CA SER A 31 3.86 -12.59 -4.10
C SER A 31 3.69 -11.30 -4.89
N ILE A 32 4.64 -10.40 -4.74
CA ILE A 32 4.54 -9.06 -5.32
C ILE A 32 5.15 -9.08 -6.72
N ILE A 33 4.39 -8.64 -7.72
CA ILE A 33 4.86 -8.59 -9.10
C ILE A 33 5.01 -7.16 -9.62
N LYS A 34 4.34 -6.19 -8.99
CA LYS A 34 4.44 -4.80 -9.40
C LYS A 34 4.59 -3.91 -8.18
N THR A 35 5.43 -2.90 -8.31
CA THR A 35 5.59 -1.89 -7.27
C THR A 35 5.59 -0.51 -7.91
N LYS A 36 5.20 0.50 -7.14
CA LYS A 36 5.34 1.87 -7.57
C LYS A 36 5.48 2.76 -6.34
N THR A 37 6.05 3.93 -6.54
CA THR A 37 6.29 4.88 -5.45
C THR A 37 5.33 6.06 -5.47
N THR A 38 4.51 6.18 -6.53
CA THR A 38 3.51 7.22 -6.60
C THR A 38 2.15 6.64 -6.26
N ARG A 39 1.31 7.42 -5.57
CA ARG A 39 0.00 6.94 -5.16
C ARG A 39 -0.85 6.61 -6.38
N PRO A 40 -1.37 5.38 -6.49
CA PRO A 40 -2.27 5.03 -7.58
C PRO A 40 -3.55 5.85 -7.51
N THR A 41 -4.18 6.06 -8.65
CA THR A 41 -5.40 6.83 -8.71
C THR A 41 -6.65 5.97 -8.66
N GLU A 42 -6.48 4.64 -8.75
CA GLU A 42 -7.62 3.72 -8.72
C GLU A 42 -7.19 2.38 -8.19
N ASN A 43 -8.15 1.55 -7.84
CA ASN A 43 -7.92 0.19 -7.35
C ASN A 43 -7.12 0.15 -6.04
N LEU A 44 -7.35 1.13 -5.17
CA LEU A 44 -6.72 1.17 -3.87
C LEU A 44 -7.43 0.19 -2.93
N CYS A 45 -6.64 -0.56 -2.16
CA CYS A 45 -7.19 -1.49 -1.16
C CYS A 45 -7.95 -0.71 -0.09
N GLU A 46 -9.20 -1.07 0.14
CA GLU A 46 -10.04 -0.37 1.11
C GLU A 46 -9.51 -0.48 2.52
N GLU A 47 -8.96 -1.64 2.86
CA GLU A 47 -8.40 -1.84 4.19
C GLU A 47 -7.15 -0.97 4.39
N CYS A 48 -6.29 -0.90 3.37
CA CYS A 48 -5.12 -0.03 3.43
C CYS A 48 -5.53 1.43 3.57
N GLU A 49 -6.54 1.85 2.82
CA GLU A 49 -7.04 3.22 2.93
C GLU A 49 -7.58 3.52 4.32
N ALA A 50 -8.35 2.59 4.88
CA ALA A 50 -8.91 2.77 6.21
C ALA A 50 -7.82 2.84 7.27
N LYS A 51 -6.83 1.96 7.19
CA LYS A 51 -5.71 1.95 8.13
C LYS A 51 -4.90 3.23 8.02
N GLU A 52 -4.67 3.70 6.81
CA GLU A 52 -3.93 4.93 6.60
C GLU A 52 -4.68 6.12 7.21
N LYS A 53 -5.98 6.18 6.96
CA LYS A 53 -6.82 7.25 7.47
C LYS A 53 -6.83 7.28 9.00
N ASN A 54 -6.78 6.12 9.61
CA ASN A 54 -6.81 5.99 11.07
C ASN A 54 -5.41 6.06 11.70
N GLY A 55 -4.38 6.28 10.89
CA GLY A 55 -3.01 6.34 11.40
C GLY A 55 -2.49 4.99 11.84
N ASN A 56 -3.02 3.91 11.28
CA ASN A 56 -2.72 2.56 11.69
C ASN A 56 -2.12 1.73 10.54
N CYS A 57 -1.49 2.39 9.61
CA CYS A 57 -0.88 1.75 8.45
C CYS A 57 0.61 1.57 8.70
N PHE A 58 1.07 0.35 8.78
CA PHE A 58 2.48 0.07 9.06
C PHE A 58 3.16 -0.64 7.93
#